data_8615ffb1cc197e724c502218365185e6
#
_entry.id   8615ffb1cc197e724c502218365185e6
#
_cell.length_a   1.000
_cell.length_b   1.000
_cell.length_c   1.000
_cell.angle_alpha   90.00
_cell.angle_beta   90.00
_cell.angle_gamma   90.00
#
_symmetry.space_group_name_H-M   'P 1'
#
loop_
_entity.id
_entity.type
_entity.pdbx_description
1 polymer ?
#
loop_
_entity_poly.entity_id
_entity_poly.type
_entity_poly.pdbx_seq_one_letter_code
_entity_poly.pdbx_strand_id
1 'polypeptide(L)'
;MLFRSWPLVFERETGLVRRAERFYEGTNWNYSFRLMHDMPGRVALAGGKERFASLLDLFFGFEMAGREASFEGFNNETDMEAPYAYHYCDRHDRICEVVHAGFEFMFTTGRGGVPGNADSGGLTGCYVWNALGIFPVSGQNLMIVGTPGVRNAKLHMGNGRDFIVEKVGEGIYVREAKLDGERLETLAFPVTRMMRGGKLTLEMTENPREARKA
;
A
#
# COMPACT_ATOMS: atom_id res chain seq x y z
N MET A 1 -13.15 -10.64 17.73
CA MET A 1 -12.82 -10.27 19.12
C MET A 1 -11.76 -9.15 19.22
N LEU A 2 -10.91 -8.95 18.23
CA LEU A 2 -9.87 -7.90 18.19
C LEU A 2 -10.42 -6.47 18.05
N PHE A 3 -11.55 -6.28 17.39
CA PHE A 3 -12.12 -4.95 17.14
C PHE A 3 -12.88 -4.30 18.31
N ARG A 4 -13.24 -5.03 19.35
CA ARG A 4 -13.93 -4.45 20.52
C ARG A 4 -13.01 -3.64 21.45
N SER A 5 -11.70 -3.85 21.38
CA SER A 5 -10.73 -3.10 22.17
C SER A 5 -10.08 -1.94 21.40
N TRP A 6 -10.42 -1.77 20.13
CA TRP A 6 -9.76 -0.84 19.24
C TRP A 6 -9.95 0.65 19.58
N PRO A 7 -11.13 1.13 19.99
CA PRO A 7 -11.29 2.54 20.35
C PRO A 7 -10.58 2.96 21.63
N LEU A 8 -10.07 2.00 22.41
CA LEU A 8 -9.61 2.25 23.77
C LEU A 8 -8.11 2.60 23.90
N VAL A 9 -7.34 2.54 22.82
CA VAL A 9 -5.88 2.70 22.90
C VAL A 9 -5.38 4.03 22.32
N PHE A 10 -6.22 4.78 21.63
CA PHE A 10 -5.90 6.10 21.13
C PHE A 10 -6.17 7.16 22.20
N GLU A 11 -5.14 7.58 22.93
CA GLU A 11 -5.24 8.75 23.81
C GLU A 11 -5.22 10.02 22.94
N ARG A 12 -6.39 10.57 22.67
CA ARG A 12 -6.57 11.82 21.91
C ARG A 12 -5.76 13.00 22.46
N GLU A 13 -5.43 12.98 23.75
CA GLU A 13 -4.76 14.08 24.44
C GLU A 13 -3.24 14.08 24.23
N THR A 14 -2.62 12.95 24.00
CA THR A 14 -1.15 12.85 23.89
C THR A 14 -0.67 12.56 22.48
N GLY A 15 -1.53 12.12 21.58
CA GLY A 15 -1.14 11.66 20.25
C GLY A 15 -0.23 10.42 20.24
N LEU A 16 -0.04 9.81 21.39
CA LEU A 16 0.80 8.64 21.55
C LEU A 16 -0.06 7.38 21.47
N VAL A 17 0.22 6.56 20.47
CA VAL A 17 -0.25 5.17 20.47
C VAL A 17 0.61 4.43 21.49
N ARG A 18 0.04 4.07 22.63
CA ARG A 18 0.75 3.22 23.58
C ARG A 18 1.10 1.90 22.89
N ARG A 19 2.39 1.51 22.91
CA ARG A 19 2.78 0.14 22.62
C ARG A 19 1.94 -0.78 23.49
N ALA A 20 1.03 -1.53 22.86
CA ALA A 20 0.34 -2.57 23.59
C ALA A 20 1.40 -3.64 23.90
N GLU A 21 1.63 -3.93 25.16
CA GLU A 21 2.59 -4.94 25.65
C GLU A 21 2.38 -6.36 25.04
N ARG A 22 1.32 -6.52 24.24
CA ARG A 22 0.89 -7.79 23.63
C ARG A 22 1.31 -7.96 22.17
N PHE A 23 1.92 -6.95 21.54
CA PHE A 23 2.32 -6.98 20.15
C PHE A 23 3.84 -6.80 20.03
N TYR A 24 4.47 -7.67 19.28
CA TYR A 24 5.90 -7.62 19.04
C TYR A 24 6.19 -6.58 17.93
N GLU A 25 7.15 -5.70 18.18
CA GLU A 25 7.61 -4.68 17.22
C GLU A 25 6.53 -3.81 16.58
N GLY A 26 5.43 -3.58 17.29
CA GLY A 26 4.34 -2.77 16.77
C GLY A 26 3.26 -2.55 17.80
N THR A 27 2.17 -2.02 17.33
CA THR A 27 0.96 -1.77 18.09
C THR A 27 -0.21 -2.57 17.53
N ASN A 28 -1.35 -2.55 18.21
CA ASN A 28 -2.59 -3.09 17.65
C ASN A 28 -2.99 -2.41 16.33
N TRP A 29 -2.58 -1.16 16.10
CA TRP A 29 -2.81 -0.44 14.85
C TRP A 29 -2.05 -1.07 13.68
N ASN A 30 -0.73 -1.26 13.81
CA ASN A 30 0.10 -1.90 12.80
C ASN A 30 -0.46 -3.28 12.40
N TYR A 31 -0.77 -4.12 13.39
CA TYR A 31 -1.32 -5.46 13.14
C TYR A 31 -2.75 -5.44 12.58
N SER A 32 -3.50 -4.36 12.80
CA SER A 32 -4.88 -4.27 12.34
C SER A 32 -5.03 -3.93 10.87
N PHE A 33 -4.03 -3.29 10.26
CA PHE A 33 -4.09 -2.86 8.86
C PHE A 33 -3.34 -3.77 7.89
N ARG A 34 -2.71 -4.84 8.39
CA ARG A 34 -2.13 -5.86 7.50
C ARG A 34 -3.19 -6.46 6.58
N LEU A 35 -2.75 -6.80 5.36
CA LEU A 35 -3.60 -7.55 4.44
C LEU A 35 -3.82 -8.97 4.97
N MET A 36 -5.07 -9.36 5.09
CA MET A 36 -5.50 -10.64 5.65
C MET A 36 -6.27 -11.41 4.58
N HIS A 37 -6.47 -12.70 4.82
CA HIS A 37 -7.21 -13.58 3.92
C HIS A 37 -8.67 -13.17 3.69
N ASP A 38 -9.28 -12.46 4.65
CA ASP A 38 -10.67 -11.96 4.57
C ASP A 38 -10.70 -10.44 4.85
N MET A 39 -10.23 -9.65 3.91
CA MET A 39 -10.31 -8.18 4.01
C MET A 39 -11.75 -7.66 3.95
N PRO A 40 -12.66 -8.17 3.10
CA PRO A 40 -14.06 -7.74 3.14
C PRO A 40 -14.71 -7.95 4.51
N GLY A 41 -14.51 -9.09 5.16
CA GLY A 41 -14.97 -9.34 6.52
C GLY A 41 -14.36 -8.38 7.54
N ARG A 42 -13.07 -8.05 7.41
CA ARG A 42 -12.41 -7.04 8.24
C ARG A 42 -13.02 -5.65 8.07
N VAL A 43 -13.23 -5.21 6.85
CA VAL A 43 -13.89 -3.92 6.55
C VAL A 43 -15.29 -3.88 7.16
N ALA A 44 -16.07 -4.95 7.03
CA ALA A 44 -17.40 -5.05 7.64
C ALA A 44 -17.34 -4.96 9.17
N LEU A 45 -16.38 -5.66 9.80
CA LEU A 45 -16.17 -5.60 11.26
C LEU A 45 -15.74 -4.21 11.76
N ALA A 46 -15.05 -3.44 10.93
CA ALA A 46 -14.67 -2.07 11.24
C ALA A 46 -15.84 -1.06 11.13
N GLY A 47 -16.98 -1.49 10.59
CA GLY A 47 -18.16 -0.65 10.40
C GLY A 47 -18.36 -0.17 8.96
N GLY A 48 -17.72 -0.84 7.99
CA GLY A 48 -17.84 -0.56 6.56
C GLY A 48 -16.68 0.23 5.96
N LYS A 49 -16.74 0.42 4.64
CA LYS A 49 -15.65 1.03 3.85
C LYS A 49 -15.26 2.42 4.32
N GLU A 50 -16.22 3.30 4.54
CA GLU A 50 -15.97 4.69 4.97
C GLU A 50 -15.29 4.74 6.34
N ARG A 51 -15.78 3.94 7.28
CA ARG A 51 -15.19 3.88 8.62
C ARG A 51 -13.79 3.28 8.58
N PHE A 52 -13.57 2.22 7.80
CA PHE A 52 -12.26 1.61 7.66
C PHE A 52 -11.26 2.56 6.99
N ALA A 53 -11.67 3.30 5.96
CA ALA A 53 -10.87 4.34 5.33
C ALA A 53 -10.47 5.44 6.32
N SER A 54 -11.43 5.94 7.12
CA SER A 54 -11.13 6.95 8.16
C SER A 54 -10.12 6.46 9.20
N LEU A 55 -10.17 5.18 9.56
CA LEU A 55 -9.19 4.59 10.47
C LEU A 55 -7.80 4.47 9.83
N LEU A 56 -7.72 4.15 8.55
CA LEU A 56 -6.47 4.17 7.79
C LEU A 56 -5.93 5.59 7.64
N ASP A 57 -6.80 6.57 7.35
CA ASP A 57 -6.41 7.98 7.27
C ASP A 57 -5.80 8.46 8.61
N LEU A 58 -6.39 8.06 9.73
CA LEU A 58 -5.85 8.34 11.05
C LEU A 58 -4.50 7.66 11.28
N PHE A 59 -4.36 6.39 10.88
CA PHE A 59 -3.12 5.62 10.99
C PHE A 59 -1.98 6.25 10.19
N PHE A 60 -2.24 6.70 8.97
CA PHE A 60 -1.26 7.37 8.12
C PHE A 60 -1.14 8.87 8.36
N GLY A 61 -1.85 9.45 9.31
CA GLY A 61 -1.72 10.84 9.72
C GLY A 61 -2.39 11.87 8.82
N PHE A 62 -3.27 11.50 7.88
CA PHE A 62 -3.96 12.45 7.00
C PHE A 62 -4.86 13.44 7.75
N GLU A 63 -5.43 13.05 8.88
CA GLU A 63 -6.29 13.92 9.70
C GLU A 63 -5.50 14.89 10.60
N MET A 64 -4.18 14.77 10.65
CA MET A 64 -3.31 15.54 11.54
C MET A 64 -2.72 16.79 10.87
N ALA A 65 -3.34 17.29 9.79
CA ALA A 65 -2.91 18.50 9.08
C ALA A 65 -2.71 19.68 10.06
N GLY A 66 -1.45 20.13 10.20
CA GLY A 66 -1.06 21.23 11.10
C GLY A 66 -0.36 20.81 12.40
N ARG A 67 -0.22 19.52 12.70
CA ARG A 67 0.75 18.98 13.66
C ARG A 67 1.88 18.33 12.89
N GLU A 68 3.08 18.20 13.48
CA GLU A 68 4.10 17.32 12.92
C GLU A 68 3.47 15.93 12.80
N ALA A 69 2.99 15.62 11.61
CA ALA A 69 2.37 14.36 11.34
C ALA A 69 3.46 13.28 11.44
N SER A 70 3.34 12.39 12.38
CA SER A 70 4.09 11.15 12.31
C SER A 70 3.48 10.37 11.16
N PHE A 71 4.11 10.43 9.99
CA PHE A 71 3.77 9.56 8.89
C PHE A 71 4.11 8.13 9.30
N GLU A 72 3.09 7.35 9.62
CA GLU A 72 3.28 5.92 9.79
C GLU A 72 3.46 5.31 8.41
N GLY A 73 4.57 4.61 8.19
CA GLY A 73 4.96 4.17 6.86
C GLY A 73 5.71 2.84 6.88
N PHE A 74 6.60 2.65 5.95
CA PHE A 74 7.27 1.38 5.66
C PHE A 74 8.41 1.06 6.64
N ASN A 75 8.21 1.15 7.94
CA ASN A 75 9.29 0.98 8.92
C ASN A 75 9.37 -0.43 9.51
N ASN A 76 8.33 -1.25 9.33
CA ASN A 76 8.28 -2.65 9.78
C ASN A 76 7.42 -3.51 8.84
N GLU A 77 7.53 -4.85 8.96
CA GLU A 77 6.82 -5.81 8.12
C GLU A 77 5.30 -5.66 8.18
N THR A 78 4.78 -5.27 9.35
CA THR A 78 3.34 -5.04 9.55
C THR A 78 2.82 -3.86 8.74
N ASP A 79 3.68 -2.93 8.35
CA ASP A 79 3.30 -1.67 7.73
C ASP A 79 3.50 -1.67 6.21
N MET A 80 4.36 -2.56 5.68
CA MET A 80 4.69 -2.64 4.27
C MET A 80 3.49 -2.84 3.36
N GLU A 81 2.48 -3.59 3.82
CA GLU A 81 1.27 -3.90 3.07
C GLU A 81 0.06 -3.04 3.46
N ALA A 82 0.16 -2.30 4.59
CA ALA A 82 -0.94 -1.49 5.11
C ALA A 82 -1.51 -0.44 4.13
N PRO A 83 -0.71 0.23 3.28
CA PRO A 83 -1.25 1.15 2.28
C PRO A 83 -2.25 0.49 1.33
N TYR A 84 -2.03 -0.77 1.02
CA TYR A 84 -2.89 -1.52 0.10
C TYR A 84 -4.23 -1.95 0.70
N ALA A 85 -4.42 -1.78 2.02
CA ALA A 85 -5.72 -1.97 2.66
C ALA A 85 -6.78 -0.96 2.17
N TYR A 86 -6.37 0.20 1.68
CA TYR A 86 -7.25 1.17 1.02
C TYR A 86 -7.94 0.64 -0.24
N HIS A 87 -7.37 -0.37 -0.91
CA HIS A 87 -8.00 -1.05 -2.04
C HIS A 87 -9.41 -1.55 -1.69
N TYR A 88 -9.58 -2.07 -0.48
CA TYR A 88 -10.85 -2.63 0.00
C TYR A 88 -11.86 -1.56 0.45
N CYS A 89 -11.48 -0.28 0.38
CA CYS A 89 -12.32 0.87 0.72
C CYS A 89 -12.57 1.80 -0.48
N ASP A 90 -12.23 1.38 -1.70
CA ASP A 90 -12.34 2.19 -2.92
C ASP A 90 -11.54 3.52 -2.87
N ARG A 91 -10.43 3.54 -2.10
CA ARG A 91 -9.58 4.71 -1.89
C ARG A 91 -8.18 4.51 -2.46
N HIS A 92 -8.13 4.18 -3.76
CA HIS A 92 -6.86 4.00 -4.46
C HIS A 92 -6.01 5.29 -4.50
N ASP A 93 -6.64 6.46 -4.46
CA ASP A 93 -5.98 7.74 -4.29
C ASP A 93 -5.04 7.73 -3.07
N ARG A 94 -5.50 7.18 -1.96
CA ARG A 94 -4.70 7.05 -0.72
C ARG A 94 -3.54 6.08 -0.85
N ILE A 95 -3.69 4.97 -1.59
CA ILE A 95 -2.56 4.08 -1.90
C ILE A 95 -1.46 4.89 -2.59
N CYS A 96 -1.83 5.67 -3.62
CA CYS A 96 -0.89 6.47 -4.38
C CYS A 96 -0.18 7.50 -3.50
N GLU A 97 -0.91 8.21 -2.65
CA GLU A 97 -0.37 9.24 -1.76
C GLU A 97 0.60 8.65 -0.72
N VAL A 98 0.22 7.55 -0.06
CA VAL A 98 1.08 6.91 0.96
C VAL A 98 2.34 6.32 0.34
N VAL A 99 2.22 5.62 -0.79
CA VAL A 99 3.37 5.03 -1.48
C VAL A 99 4.32 6.13 -1.98
N HIS A 100 3.77 7.20 -2.56
CA HIS A 100 4.58 8.34 -3.01
C HIS A 100 5.30 9.02 -1.83
N ALA A 101 4.61 9.27 -0.73
CA ALA A 101 5.21 9.83 0.47
C ALA A 101 6.33 8.93 1.04
N GLY A 102 6.17 7.61 0.94
CA GLY A 102 7.22 6.66 1.29
C GLY A 102 8.51 6.87 0.46
N PHE A 103 8.38 7.08 -0.85
CA PHE A 103 9.53 7.40 -1.70
C PHE A 103 10.17 8.76 -1.38
N GLU A 104 9.37 9.77 -1.08
CA GLU A 104 9.86 11.12 -0.81
C GLU A 104 10.56 11.23 0.55
N PHE A 105 10.06 10.54 1.58
CA PHE A 105 10.46 10.80 2.95
C PHE A 105 11.15 9.63 3.65
N MET A 106 10.97 8.39 3.20
CA MET A 106 11.41 7.23 3.96
C MET A 106 12.55 6.46 3.30
N PHE A 107 12.52 6.32 1.97
CA PHE A 107 13.59 5.64 1.25
C PHE A 107 14.60 6.64 0.69
N THR A 108 15.87 6.51 1.07
CA THR A 108 16.93 7.42 0.66
C THR A 108 18.14 6.66 0.14
N THR A 109 19.20 7.37 -0.22
CA THR A 109 20.49 6.78 -0.61
C THR A 109 21.44 6.68 0.57
N GLY A 110 22.39 5.77 0.50
CA GLY A 110 23.44 5.61 1.51
C GLY A 110 23.11 4.59 2.61
N ARG A 111 23.85 4.64 3.71
CA ARG A 111 23.80 3.61 4.77
C ARG A 111 22.46 3.56 5.53
N GLY A 112 21.74 4.67 5.61
CA GLY A 112 20.40 4.78 6.21
C GLY A 112 19.28 4.78 5.17
N GLY A 113 19.50 4.17 4.01
CA GLY A 113 18.60 4.25 2.86
C GLY A 113 17.26 3.55 3.01
N VAL A 114 17.11 2.65 3.97
CA VAL A 114 15.83 2.02 4.30
C VAL A 114 15.33 2.51 5.66
N PRO A 115 14.00 2.67 5.85
CA PRO A 115 13.44 3.36 7.02
C PRO A 115 13.44 2.56 8.31
N GLY A 116 13.83 1.29 8.28
CA GLY A 116 13.85 0.41 9.45
C GLY A 116 14.76 -0.79 9.24
N ASN A 117 14.51 -1.86 9.97
CA ASN A 117 15.22 -3.13 9.78
C ASN A 117 14.74 -3.81 8.50
N ALA A 118 15.64 -4.03 7.56
CA ALA A 118 15.30 -4.71 6.29
C ALA A 118 15.29 -6.23 6.44
N ASP A 119 14.74 -6.75 7.51
CA ASP A 119 14.78 -8.16 7.90
C ASP A 119 14.58 -9.11 6.71
N SER A 120 15.61 -9.92 6.44
CA SER A 120 15.67 -10.79 5.26
C SER A 120 15.41 -10.07 3.92
N GLY A 121 15.65 -8.75 3.84
CA GLY A 121 15.39 -7.94 2.66
C GLY A 121 13.95 -7.48 2.49
N GLY A 122 13.12 -7.54 3.54
CA GLY A 122 11.70 -7.17 3.49
C GLY A 122 11.49 -5.73 3.03
N LEU A 123 12.15 -4.76 3.65
CA LEU A 123 12.03 -3.34 3.26
C LEU A 123 12.58 -3.06 1.86
N THR A 124 13.67 -3.73 1.45
CA THR A 124 14.18 -3.64 0.09
C THR A 124 13.20 -4.21 -0.91
N GLY A 125 12.60 -5.36 -0.60
CA GLY A 125 11.53 -5.95 -1.41
C GLY A 125 10.30 -5.05 -1.50
N CYS A 126 9.89 -4.44 -0.40
CA CYS A 126 8.82 -3.46 -0.34
C CYS A 126 9.10 -2.28 -1.27
N TYR A 127 10.29 -1.69 -1.21
CA TYR A 127 10.72 -0.62 -2.12
C TYR A 127 10.60 -1.04 -3.59
N VAL A 128 11.13 -2.21 -3.94
CA VAL A 128 11.12 -2.68 -5.33
C VAL A 128 9.69 -2.88 -5.84
N TRP A 129 8.82 -3.54 -5.07
CA TRP A 129 7.43 -3.74 -5.46
C TRP A 129 6.68 -2.41 -5.63
N ASN A 130 6.84 -1.49 -4.70
CA ASN A 130 6.26 -0.15 -4.80
C ASN A 130 6.82 0.63 -6.01
N ALA A 131 8.13 0.55 -6.27
CA ALA A 131 8.75 1.20 -7.44
C ALA A 131 8.21 0.67 -8.76
N LEU A 132 7.84 -0.61 -8.82
CA LEU A 132 7.17 -1.23 -9.97
C LEU A 132 5.69 -0.79 -10.10
N GLY A 133 5.10 -0.19 -9.05
CA GLY A 133 3.68 0.18 -9.03
C GLY A 133 2.73 -1.01 -8.89
N ILE A 134 3.19 -2.11 -8.31
CA ILE A 134 2.41 -3.30 -8.01
C ILE A 134 2.86 -3.89 -6.68
N PHE A 135 1.95 -4.52 -5.96
CA PHE A 135 2.27 -5.12 -4.66
C PHE A 135 1.62 -6.50 -4.51
N PRO A 136 2.39 -7.56 -4.20
CA PRO A 136 1.85 -8.89 -3.99
C PRO A 136 1.18 -9.01 -2.63
N VAL A 137 -0.03 -9.56 -2.60
CA VAL A 137 -0.69 -9.89 -1.34
C VAL A 137 -0.19 -11.26 -0.87
N SER A 138 0.50 -11.27 0.26
CA SER A 138 1.11 -12.47 0.81
C SER A 138 0.08 -13.59 1.02
N GLY A 139 0.41 -14.79 0.54
CA GLY A 139 -0.45 -15.97 0.66
C GLY A 139 -1.67 -15.98 -0.26
N GLN A 140 -1.81 -15.01 -1.16
CA GLN A 140 -2.91 -14.92 -2.12
C GLN A 140 -2.40 -14.84 -3.56
N ASN A 141 -3.22 -15.29 -4.51
CA ASN A 141 -2.95 -15.11 -5.93
C ASN A 141 -3.41 -13.73 -6.41
N LEU A 142 -2.91 -12.66 -5.77
CA LEU A 142 -3.38 -11.30 -5.97
C LEU A 142 -2.20 -10.31 -6.00
N MET A 143 -2.17 -9.47 -7.04
CA MET A 143 -1.36 -8.27 -7.14
C MET A 143 -2.30 -7.08 -7.06
N ILE A 144 -2.01 -6.09 -6.23
CA ILE A 144 -2.72 -4.82 -6.19
C ILE A 144 -1.85 -3.78 -6.91
N VAL A 145 -2.47 -2.98 -7.78
CA VAL A 145 -1.83 -1.87 -8.46
C VAL A 145 -1.65 -0.71 -7.48
N GLY A 146 -0.45 -0.13 -7.44
CA GLY A 146 -0.12 1.08 -6.71
C GLY A 146 0.33 2.19 -7.65
N THR A 147 1.13 3.13 -7.16
CA THR A 147 1.74 4.19 -7.97
C THR A 147 3.18 3.84 -8.32
N PRO A 148 3.57 3.79 -9.62
CA PRO A 148 4.93 3.43 -10.00
C PRO A 148 5.92 4.57 -9.73
N GLY A 149 7.07 4.23 -9.12
CA GLY A 149 8.22 5.12 -8.94
C GLY A 149 9.13 5.21 -10.17
N VAL A 150 8.96 4.31 -11.16
CA VAL A 150 9.75 4.26 -12.39
C VAL A 150 8.87 4.39 -13.63
N ARG A 151 9.41 4.92 -14.73
CA ARG A 151 8.64 5.03 -15.99
C ARG A 151 8.47 3.69 -16.70
N ASN A 152 9.51 2.88 -16.69
CA ASN A 152 9.51 1.58 -17.36
C ASN A 152 10.28 0.59 -16.51
N ALA A 153 9.74 -0.61 -16.40
CA ALA A 153 10.42 -1.73 -15.79
C ALA A 153 10.19 -3.00 -16.62
N LYS A 154 11.18 -3.87 -16.59
CA LYS A 154 11.10 -5.20 -17.20
C LYS A 154 11.55 -6.23 -16.17
N LEU A 155 10.68 -7.17 -15.89
CA LEU A 155 10.94 -8.30 -15.02
C LEU A 155 11.17 -9.54 -15.89
N HIS A 156 12.37 -10.10 -15.79
CA HIS A 156 12.68 -11.37 -16.42
C HIS A 156 12.18 -12.51 -15.54
N MET A 157 11.15 -13.19 -16.02
CA MET A 157 10.53 -14.28 -15.28
C MET A 157 11.35 -15.57 -15.42
N GLY A 158 11.41 -16.40 -14.38
CA GLY A 158 12.17 -17.66 -14.40
C GLY A 158 11.76 -18.68 -15.48
N ASN A 159 10.64 -18.45 -16.16
CA ASN A 159 10.16 -19.25 -17.30
C ASN A 159 10.59 -18.68 -18.66
N GLY A 160 11.51 -17.73 -18.69
CA GLY A 160 12.05 -17.11 -19.92
C GLY A 160 11.13 -16.06 -20.55
N ARG A 161 10.05 -15.67 -19.90
CA ARG A 161 9.14 -14.60 -20.36
C ARG A 161 9.45 -13.29 -19.65
N ASP A 162 9.05 -12.19 -20.25
CA ASP A 162 9.17 -10.85 -19.66
C ASP A 162 7.80 -10.33 -19.22
N PHE A 163 7.76 -9.69 -18.05
CA PHE A 163 6.65 -8.86 -17.63
C PHE A 163 7.10 -7.40 -17.62
N ILE A 164 6.38 -6.54 -18.32
CA ILE A 164 6.74 -5.13 -18.51
C ILE A 164 5.74 -4.28 -17.75
N VAL A 165 6.23 -3.30 -17.00
CA VAL A 165 5.41 -2.23 -16.43
C VAL A 165 5.79 -0.92 -17.11
N GLU A 166 4.78 -0.21 -17.60
CA GLU A 166 4.93 1.08 -18.28
C GLU A 166 4.04 2.14 -17.63
N LYS A 167 4.64 3.24 -17.21
CA LYS A 167 3.96 4.45 -16.75
C LYS A 167 3.76 5.40 -17.92
N VAL A 168 2.52 5.80 -18.18
CA VAL A 168 2.14 6.76 -19.22
C VAL A 168 1.52 8.00 -18.58
N GLY A 169 2.00 9.17 -18.95
CA GLY A 169 1.57 10.44 -18.35
C GLY A 169 2.36 10.80 -17.09
N GLU A 170 1.95 11.89 -16.45
CA GLU A 170 2.57 12.44 -15.25
C GLU A 170 1.63 12.34 -14.05
N GLY A 171 2.18 12.58 -12.85
CA GLY A 171 1.44 12.51 -11.60
C GLY A 171 1.62 11.19 -10.87
N ILE A 172 0.94 11.09 -9.75
CA ILE A 172 1.03 9.95 -8.82
C ILE A 172 -0.22 9.07 -8.84
N TYR A 173 -1.36 9.59 -9.33
CA TYR A 173 -2.62 8.85 -9.30
C TYR A 173 -2.80 7.99 -10.55
N VAL A 174 -3.24 6.77 -10.39
CA VAL A 174 -3.59 5.88 -11.50
C VAL A 174 -5.00 6.21 -11.96
N ARG A 175 -5.12 6.70 -13.19
CA ARG A 175 -6.40 6.95 -13.86
C ARG A 175 -6.96 5.69 -14.51
N GLU A 176 -6.10 4.92 -15.15
CA GLU A 176 -6.45 3.66 -15.79
C GLU A 176 -5.28 2.67 -15.74
N ALA A 177 -5.60 1.39 -15.61
CA ALA A 177 -4.64 0.30 -15.71
C ALA A 177 -5.10 -0.70 -16.80
N LYS A 178 -4.16 -1.09 -17.67
CA LYS A 178 -4.41 -2.08 -18.74
C LYS A 178 -3.38 -3.20 -18.64
N LEU A 179 -3.85 -4.44 -18.65
CA LEU A 179 -3.01 -5.63 -18.72
C LEU A 179 -3.15 -6.27 -20.10
N ASP A 180 -2.03 -6.31 -20.86
CA ASP A 180 -2.01 -6.76 -22.26
C ASP A 180 -3.00 -6.01 -23.18
N GLY A 181 -3.23 -4.72 -22.90
CA GLY A 181 -4.17 -3.85 -23.61
C GLY A 181 -5.61 -3.92 -23.11
N GLU A 182 -5.96 -4.90 -22.29
CA GLU A 182 -7.28 -5.02 -21.68
C GLU A 182 -7.36 -4.20 -20.39
N ARG A 183 -8.40 -3.40 -20.26
CA ARG A 183 -8.65 -2.59 -19.06
C ARG A 183 -8.90 -3.48 -17.85
N LEU A 184 -8.22 -3.23 -16.76
CA LEU A 184 -8.51 -3.86 -15.48
C LEU A 184 -9.78 -3.24 -14.88
N GLU A 185 -10.78 -4.06 -14.58
CA GLU A 185 -12.02 -3.60 -13.93
C GLU A 185 -11.77 -3.14 -12.49
N THR A 186 -10.93 -3.85 -11.78
CA THR A 186 -10.36 -3.43 -10.50
C THR A 186 -8.89 -3.13 -10.66
N LEU A 187 -8.29 -2.37 -9.75
CA LEU A 187 -6.85 -2.11 -9.73
C LEU A 187 -6.10 -3.28 -9.07
N ALA A 188 -6.43 -4.48 -9.50
CA ALA A 188 -5.81 -5.73 -9.06
C ALA A 188 -5.90 -6.82 -10.13
N PHE A 189 -4.98 -7.78 -10.08
CA PHE A 189 -4.95 -8.91 -11.00
C PHE A 189 -4.22 -10.12 -10.37
N PRO A 190 -4.45 -11.35 -10.86
CA PRO A 190 -3.79 -12.54 -10.32
C PRO A 190 -2.27 -12.54 -10.54
N VAL A 191 -1.49 -12.94 -9.54
CA VAL A 191 -0.03 -13.16 -9.66
C VAL A 191 0.30 -14.10 -10.83
N THR A 192 -0.53 -15.11 -11.05
CA THR A 192 -0.38 -16.05 -12.18
C THR A 192 -0.46 -15.39 -13.55
N ARG A 193 -1.09 -14.22 -13.69
CA ARG A 193 -1.08 -13.44 -14.93
C ARG A 193 0.29 -12.81 -15.15
N MET A 194 0.87 -12.20 -14.12
CA MET A 194 2.24 -11.66 -14.18
C MET A 194 3.24 -12.76 -14.56
N MET A 195 3.12 -13.94 -13.96
CA MET A 195 4.02 -15.09 -14.23
C MET A 195 3.97 -15.59 -15.68
N ARG A 196 2.92 -15.27 -16.43
CA ARG A 196 2.83 -15.60 -17.87
C ARG A 196 3.56 -14.62 -18.76
N GLY A 197 4.13 -13.56 -18.17
CA GLY A 197 4.65 -12.41 -18.90
C GLY A 197 3.53 -11.51 -19.40
N GLY A 198 3.88 -10.47 -20.16
CA GLY A 198 2.93 -9.51 -20.70
C GLY A 198 3.28 -8.07 -20.34
N LYS A 199 2.32 -7.16 -20.48
CA LYS A 199 2.52 -5.73 -20.26
C LYS A 199 1.41 -5.13 -19.42
N LEU A 200 1.79 -4.49 -18.31
CA LEU A 200 0.92 -3.62 -17.51
C LEU A 200 1.21 -2.17 -17.90
N THR A 201 0.20 -1.47 -18.40
CA THR A 201 0.26 -0.03 -18.69
C THR A 201 -0.56 0.73 -17.65
N LEU A 202 0.06 1.70 -16.99
CA LEU A 202 -0.54 2.54 -15.97
C LEU A 202 -0.65 3.97 -16.49
N GLU A 203 -1.85 4.41 -16.79
CA GLU A 203 -2.14 5.80 -17.20
C GLU A 203 -2.28 6.66 -15.95
N MET A 204 -1.42 7.67 -15.84
CA MET A 204 -1.30 8.51 -14.64
C MET A 204 -1.99 9.86 -14.80
N THR A 205 -2.31 10.49 -13.67
CA THR A 205 -2.83 11.85 -13.60
C THR A 205 -2.30 12.56 -12.34
N GLU A 206 -2.20 13.87 -12.38
CA GLU A 206 -1.92 14.72 -11.21
C GLU A 206 -3.20 15.03 -10.40
N ASN A 207 -4.37 14.81 -10.98
CA ASN A 207 -5.64 15.16 -10.39
C ASN A 207 -6.20 13.98 -9.56
N PRO A 208 -6.27 14.10 -8.22
CA PRO A 208 -6.81 13.04 -7.36
C PRO A 208 -8.28 12.68 -7.65
N ARG A 209 -9.05 13.61 -8.25
CA ARG A 209 -10.46 13.36 -8.61
C ARG A 209 -10.60 12.42 -9.81
N GLU A 210 -9.55 12.27 -10.60
CA GLU A 210 -9.48 11.35 -11.73
C GLU A 210 -8.87 10.00 -11.33
N ALA A 211 -8.37 9.90 -10.09
CA ALA A 211 -7.89 8.63 -9.56
C ALA A 211 -9.01 7.58 -9.64
N ARG A 212 -8.66 6.44 -10.20
CA ARG A 212 -9.63 5.36 -10.31
C ARG A 212 -10.03 4.85 -8.92
N LYS A 213 -11.31 4.61 -8.72
CA LYS A 213 -11.80 3.86 -7.56
C LYS A 213 -11.55 2.37 -7.82
N ALA A 214 -11.12 1.67 -6.78
CA ALA A 214 -10.82 0.23 -6.85
C ALA A 214 -12.09 -0.61 -6.99
#